data_c823687fb94ae47527493291d6975846
#
_entry.id   c823687fb94ae47527493291d6975846
#
_cell.length_a   1.000
_cell.length_b   1.000
_cell.length_c   1.000
_cell.angle_alpha   90.00
_cell.angle_beta   90.00
_cell.angle_gamma   90.00
#
_symmetry.space_group_name_H-M   'P 1'
#
loop_
_entity.id
_entity.type
_entity.pdbx_description
1 polymer ?
#
loop_
_entity_poly.entity_id
_entity_poly.type
_entity_poly.pdbx_seq_one_letter_code
_entity_poly.pdbx_strand_id
1 'polypeptide(L)'
;MISHGKDIKVFTGNSNPKLAEEICRLMGTKLGESEVGTFSDGEIFSSLYETVRGSDVFVVQSTCTPVNNNLMELLIMIDALKRASAGRITAVIPYFGYARQDRKAKARDPITAKLVANMITTAGADRVLTMDLHANQIQGFFDIPVDNLAGNPIFVDYYAKKFGDRCEDMVVVSPDVGSVARARAFAQKLHMNLAIVDKRRQKANQCEVMNVIGDVKGKDGILFDDLVDTAGSLCNAAKALIEVGGAQTVHACASHGVLSGPAIERVNNSPIQELALLDTIPAIDPALSSKIKYLPVAPMFCEAIERIYQEVSISKLFR
;
A
#
# COMPACT_ATOMS: atom_id res chain seq x y z
N MET A 1 -9.28 -32.08 -11.44
CA MET A 1 -9.20 -30.73 -12.06
C MET A 1 -10.15 -29.85 -11.28
N ILE A 2 -9.64 -28.97 -10.47
CA ILE A 2 -10.45 -27.91 -9.86
C ILE A 2 -10.69 -26.92 -10.98
N SER A 3 -11.87 -26.95 -11.59
CA SER A 3 -12.30 -25.92 -12.54
C SER A 3 -12.49 -24.64 -11.75
N HIS A 4 -11.49 -23.77 -11.77
CA HIS A 4 -11.68 -22.40 -11.34
C HIS A 4 -12.73 -21.77 -12.25
N GLY A 5 -13.67 -21.03 -11.68
CA GLY A 5 -14.95 -20.64 -12.24
C GLY A 5 -14.99 -20.21 -13.71
N LYS A 6 -16.15 -20.38 -14.31
CA LYS A 6 -16.38 -20.07 -15.74
C LYS A 6 -16.25 -18.58 -16.04
N ASP A 7 -16.51 -17.70 -15.04
CA ASP A 7 -16.57 -16.25 -15.21
C ASP A 7 -15.75 -15.57 -14.10
N ILE A 8 -15.08 -14.48 -14.48
CA ILE A 8 -14.43 -13.57 -13.54
C ILE A 8 -15.43 -12.52 -13.07
N LYS A 9 -15.47 -12.24 -11.77
CA LYS A 9 -16.31 -11.20 -11.19
C LYS A 9 -15.50 -10.37 -10.20
N VAL A 10 -15.68 -9.06 -10.25
CA VAL A 10 -15.01 -8.12 -9.36
C VAL A 10 -16.06 -7.37 -8.55
N PHE A 11 -15.97 -7.41 -7.25
CA PHE A 11 -16.80 -6.66 -6.32
C PHE A 11 -15.96 -5.67 -5.52
N THR A 12 -16.58 -4.65 -4.97
CA THR A 12 -15.91 -3.67 -4.11
C THR A 12 -16.69 -3.44 -2.82
N GLY A 13 -15.95 -3.25 -1.72
CA GLY A 13 -16.52 -2.57 -0.56
C GLY A 13 -16.41 -1.05 -0.69
N ASN A 14 -16.62 -0.34 0.41
CA ASN A 14 -16.74 1.12 0.41
C ASN A 14 -15.41 1.87 0.52
N SER A 15 -14.28 1.16 0.77
CA SER A 15 -12.99 1.83 1.05
C SER A 15 -12.40 2.57 -0.15
N ASN A 16 -12.46 1.99 -1.36
CA ASN A 16 -11.90 2.61 -2.57
C ASN A 16 -12.62 2.13 -3.85
N PRO A 17 -13.91 2.44 -4.04
CA PRO A 17 -14.68 1.97 -5.19
C PRO A 17 -14.11 2.47 -6.53
N LYS A 18 -13.54 3.68 -6.57
CA LYS A 18 -12.90 4.23 -7.78
C LYS A 18 -11.76 3.34 -8.30
N LEU A 19 -10.97 2.75 -7.42
CA LEU A 19 -9.91 1.81 -7.80
C LEU A 19 -10.51 0.54 -8.44
N ALA A 20 -11.57 -0.02 -7.84
CA ALA A 20 -12.23 -1.20 -8.38
C ALA A 20 -12.90 -0.93 -9.74
N GLU A 21 -13.55 0.21 -9.90
CA GLU A 21 -14.11 0.67 -11.17
C GLU A 21 -13.04 0.78 -12.25
N GLU A 22 -11.90 1.38 -11.93
CA GLU A 22 -10.78 1.54 -12.87
C GLU A 22 -10.16 0.18 -13.24
N ILE A 23 -10.00 -0.75 -12.28
CA ILE A 23 -9.59 -2.12 -12.56
C ILE A 23 -10.56 -2.79 -13.53
N CYS A 24 -11.88 -2.72 -13.28
CA CYS A 24 -12.89 -3.28 -14.15
C CYS A 24 -12.87 -2.65 -15.55
N ARG A 25 -12.70 -1.32 -15.64
CA ARG A 25 -12.56 -0.61 -16.91
C ARG A 25 -11.37 -1.11 -17.73
N LEU A 26 -10.23 -1.31 -17.09
CA LEU A 26 -9.01 -1.82 -17.74
C LEU A 26 -9.17 -3.27 -18.20
N MET A 27 -9.86 -4.11 -17.41
CA MET A 27 -10.18 -5.49 -17.75
C MET A 27 -11.26 -5.62 -18.84
N GLY A 28 -11.95 -4.54 -19.20
CA GLY A 28 -13.11 -4.58 -20.11
C GLY A 28 -14.32 -5.30 -19.52
N THR A 29 -14.46 -5.33 -18.20
CA THR A 29 -15.58 -5.94 -17.48
C THR A 29 -16.37 -4.89 -16.67
N LYS A 30 -17.46 -5.32 -16.06
CA LYS A 30 -18.25 -4.47 -15.16
C LYS A 30 -18.01 -4.86 -13.71
N LEU A 31 -18.16 -3.88 -12.82
CA LEU A 31 -18.23 -4.15 -11.39
C LEU A 31 -19.45 -4.99 -11.07
N GLY A 32 -19.32 -5.97 -10.20
CA GLY A 32 -20.42 -6.82 -9.76
C GLY A 32 -21.47 -6.05 -8.99
N GLU A 33 -22.75 -6.42 -9.21
CA GLU A 33 -23.87 -5.76 -8.57
C GLU A 33 -24.02 -6.20 -7.11
N SER A 34 -23.64 -5.32 -6.19
CA SER A 34 -23.72 -5.55 -4.74
C SER A 34 -23.96 -4.26 -3.99
N GLU A 35 -24.43 -4.38 -2.77
CA GLU A 35 -24.57 -3.29 -1.82
C GLU A 35 -23.84 -3.67 -0.52
N VAL A 36 -23.08 -2.75 0.00
CA VAL A 36 -22.46 -2.83 1.33
C VAL A 36 -22.87 -1.58 2.09
N GLY A 37 -23.57 -1.77 3.19
CA GLY A 37 -24.12 -0.67 3.97
C GLY A 37 -24.05 -0.93 5.47
N THR A 38 -24.62 -0.01 6.22
CA THR A 38 -24.64 -0.06 7.68
C THR A 38 -26.08 0.08 8.19
N PHE A 39 -26.50 -0.80 9.07
CA PHE A 39 -27.75 -0.66 9.79
C PHE A 39 -27.70 0.51 10.78
N SER A 40 -28.87 0.91 11.29
CA SER A 40 -29.00 2.07 12.18
C SER A 40 -28.24 1.92 13.51
N ASP A 41 -27.95 0.70 13.93
CA ASP A 41 -27.14 0.37 15.12
C ASP A 41 -25.64 0.29 14.84
N GLY A 42 -25.22 0.41 13.57
CA GLY A 42 -23.82 0.38 13.15
C GLY A 42 -23.34 -0.97 12.65
N GLU A 43 -24.18 -2.02 12.64
CA GLU A 43 -23.82 -3.30 12.03
C GLU A 43 -23.74 -3.18 10.52
N ILE A 44 -22.76 -3.85 9.92
CA ILE A 44 -22.53 -3.85 8.47
C ILE A 44 -23.34 -4.98 7.84
N PHE A 45 -23.96 -4.70 6.68
CA PHE A 45 -24.58 -5.72 5.84
C PHE A 45 -23.95 -5.72 4.44
N SER A 46 -24.07 -6.84 3.75
CA SER A 46 -23.71 -7.01 2.34
C SER A 46 -24.79 -7.80 1.61
N SER A 47 -25.20 -7.30 0.45
CA SER A 47 -26.18 -7.94 -0.44
C SER A 47 -25.56 -8.11 -1.83
N LEU A 48 -25.73 -9.30 -2.41
CA LEU A 48 -25.32 -9.60 -3.78
C LEU A 48 -26.58 -9.64 -4.67
N TYR A 49 -26.57 -8.93 -5.77
CA TYR A 49 -27.71 -8.82 -6.69
C TYR A 49 -27.55 -9.62 -7.98
N GLU A 50 -26.45 -10.39 -8.07
CA GLU A 50 -26.20 -11.29 -9.18
C GLU A 50 -25.68 -12.65 -8.70
N THR A 51 -25.75 -13.67 -9.57
CA THR A 51 -25.21 -15.00 -9.24
C THR A 51 -23.68 -15.01 -9.31
N VAL A 52 -23.07 -15.61 -8.28
CA VAL A 52 -21.61 -15.80 -8.21
C VAL A 52 -21.23 -17.28 -8.20
N ARG A 53 -22.24 -18.16 -8.37
CA ARG A 53 -22.04 -19.62 -8.26
C ARG A 53 -21.02 -20.14 -9.25
N GLY A 54 -19.93 -20.68 -8.71
CA GLY A 54 -18.82 -21.23 -9.48
C GLY A 54 -17.95 -20.18 -10.19
N SER A 55 -18.16 -18.88 -9.97
CA SER A 55 -17.32 -17.82 -10.51
C SER A 55 -16.01 -17.67 -9.74
N ASP A 56 -14.97 -17.14 -10.39
CA ASP A 56 -13.75 -16.65 -9.77
C ASP A 56 -13.97 -15.20 -9.35
N VAL A 57 -14.02 -14.95 -8.05
CA VAL A 57 -14.46 -13.68 -7.49
C VAL A 57 -13.29 -12.92 -6.85
N PHE A 58 -13.15 -11.66 -7.20
CA PHE A 58 -12.18 -10.74 -6.64
C PHE A 58 -12.90 -9.64 -5.86
N VAL A 59 -12.59 -9.51 -4.55
CA VAL A 59 -13.17 -8.49 -3.68
C VAL A 59 -12.14 -7.41 -3.41
N VAL A 60 -12.33 -6.23 -3.98
CA VAL A 60 -11.40 -5.10 -3.82
C VAL A 60 -11.81 -4.28 -2.60
N GLN A 61 -10.97 -4.30 -1.56
CA GLN A 61 -11.22 -3.55 -0.33
C GLN A 61 -9.91 -3.26 0.42
N SER A 62 -9.48 -2.02 0.44
CA SER A 62 -8.39 -1.57 1.33
C SER A 62 -8.87 -1.49 2.77
N THR A 63 -8.07 -2.03 3.72
CA THR A 63 -8.41 -1.95 5.15
C THR A 63 -7.81 -0.69 5.80
N CYS A 64 -7.98 0.46 5.12
CA CYS A 64 -7.62 1.80 5.58
C CYS A 64 -8.71 2.40 6.49
N THR A 65 -8.52 3.65 6.91
CA THR A 65 -9.52 4.38 7.72
C THR A 65 -10.86 4.55 6.97
N PRO A 66 -11.99 4.23 7.63
CA PRO A 66 -12.17 3.70 8.99
C PRO A 66 -11.82 2.20 9.08
N VAL A 67 -10.68 1.90 9.70
CA VAL A 67 -9.99 0.59 9.59
C VAL A 67 -10.86 -0.60 9.98
N ASN A 68 -11.57 -0.48 11.12
CA ASN A 68 -12.39 -1.59 11.65
C ASN A 68 -13.62 -1.83 10.75
N ASN A 69 -14.24 -0.77 10.25
CA ASN A 69 -15.40 -0.89 9.36
C ASN A 69 -14.98 -1.53 8.03
N ASN A 70 -13.92 -1.03 7.40
CA ASN A 70 -13.44 -1.57 6.13
C ASN A 70 -12.96 -3.02 6.24
N LEU A 71 -12.36 -3.41 7.36
CA LEU A 71 -12.02 -4.80 7.63
C LEU A 71 -13.31 -5.64 7.77
N MET A 72 -14.29 -5.18 8.54
CA MET A 72 -15.53 -5.92 8.75
C MET A 72 -16.35 -6.03 7.47
N GLU A 73 -16.42 -4.99 6.64
CA GLU A 73 -17.01 -5.05 5.30
C GLU A 73 -16.38 -6.19 4.47
N LEU A 74 -15.04 -6.23 4.42
CA LEU A 74 -14.32 -7.27 3.69
C LEU A 74 -14.70 -8.68 4.16
N LEU A 75 -14.72 -8.90 5.48
CA LEU A 75 -15.04 -10.22 6.06
C LEU A 75 -16.47 -10.64 5.74
N ILE A 76 -17.43 -9.73 5.85
CA ILE A 76 -18.86 -10.00 5.59
C ILE A 76 -19.07 -10.27 4.09
N MET A 77 -18.42 -9.50 3.21
CA MET A 77 -18.49 -9.74 1.76
C MET A 77 -17.92 -11.12 1.39
N ILE A 78 -16.80 -11.52 1.96
CA ILE A 78 -16.20 -12.85 1.73
C ILE A 78 -17.15 -13.95 2.20
N ASP A 79 -17.77 -13.82 3.38
CA ASP A 79 -18.75 -14.81 3.90
C ASP A 79 -19.99 -14.89 3.00
N ALA A 80 -20.51 -13.77 2.55
CA ALA A 80 -21.66 -13.70 1.62
C ALA A 80 -21.34 -14.44 0.30
N LEU A 81 -20.18 -14.19 -0.29
CA LEU A 81 -19.73 -14.83 -1.53
C LEU A 81 -19.54 -16.34 -1.35
N LYS A 82 -18.94 -16.75 -0.23
CA LYS A 82 -18.78 -18.17 0.13
C LYS A 82 -20.12 -18.88 0.24
N ARG A 83 -21.10 -18.27 0.93
CA ARG A 83 -22.46 -18.81 1.07
C ARG A 83 -23.22 -18.81 -0.24
N ALA A 84 -22.93 -17.89 -1.14
CA ALA A 84 -23.47 -17.85 -2.50
C ALA A 84 -22.78 -18.84 -3.46
N SER A 85 -21.85 -19.68 -2.95
CA SER A 85 -21.13 -20.71 -3.69
C SER A 85 -20.21 -20.15 -4.79
N ALA A 86 -19.50 -19.05 -4.55
CA ALA A 86 -18.38 -18.65 -5.38
C ALA A 86 -17.39 -19.82 -5.54
N GLY A 87 -16.77 -19.92 -6.71
CA GLY A 87 -15.83 -21.02 -6.99
C GLY A 87 -14.47 -20.79 -6.35
N ARG A 88 -13.98 -19.57 -6.36
CA ARG A 88 -12.78 -19.10 -5.68
C ARG A 88 -12.99 -17.64 -5.26
N ILE A 89 -12.49 -17.26 -4.10
CA ILE A 89 -12.58 -15.90 -3.57
C ILE A 89 -11.19 -15.35 -3.32
N THR A 90 -10.78 -14.34 -4.09
CA THR A 90 -9.53 -13.60 -3.88
C THR A 90 -9.82 -12.27 -3.19
N ALA A 91 -9.30 -12.10 -1.98
CA ALA A 91 -9.33 -10.81 -1.28
C ALA A 91 -8.23 -9.91 -1.87
N VAL A 92 -8.64 -8.88 -2.60
CA VAL A 92 -7.75 -7.86 -3.17
C VAL A 92 -7.68 -6.69 -2.19
N ILE A 93 -6.56 -6.59 -1.47
CA ILE A 93 -6.38 -5.66 -0.36
C ILE A 93 -5.20 -4.73 -0.70
N PRO A 94 -5.43 -3.64 -1.48
CA PRO A 94 -4.35 -2.75 -1.90
C PRO A 94 -3.56 -2.16 -0.74
N TYR A 95 -4.21 -1.83 0.37
CA TYR A 95 -3.59 -1.51 1.65
C TYR A 95 -4.08 -2.45 2.75
N PHE A 96 -3.13 -3.21 3.34
CA PHE A 96 -3.39 -4.13 4.44
C PHE A 96 -3.19 -3.42 5.79
N GLY A 97 -4.28 -3.06 6.44
CA GLY A 97 -4.27 -2.47 7.77
C GLY A 97 -3.74 -3.44 8.84
N TYR A 98 -3.36 -2.90 10.00
CA TYR A 98 -2.72 -3.65 11.10
C TYR A 98 -1.35 -4.27 10.76
N ALA A 99 -0.81 -4.10 9.56
CA ALA A 99 0.48 -4.64 9.13
C ALA A 99 1.66 -4.20 10.02
N ARG A 100 1.56 -3.03 10.66
CA ARG A 100 2.60 -2.53 11.59
C ARG A 100 2.69 -3.30 12.91
N GLN A 101 1.72 -4.18 13.19
CA GLN A 101 1.70 -5.06 14.35
C GLN A 101 2.04 -6.49 13.95
N ASP A 102 3.16 -6.66 13.23
CA ASP A 102 3.67 -7.93 12.70
C ASP A 102 4.48 -8.73 13.72
N ARG A 103 4.88 -8.10 14.82
CA ARG A 103 5.67 -8.69 15.90
C ARG A 103 5.36 -8.03 17.24
N LYS A 104 5.74 -8.69 18.32
CA LYS A 104 5.71 -8.07 19.66
C LYS A 104 6.83 -7.04 19.77
N ALA A 105 6.48 -5.77 19.83
CA ALA A 105 7.43 -4.69 20.12
C ALA A 105 7.81 -4.63 21.60
N LYS A 106 6.89 -5.04 22.48
CA LYS A 106 7.05 -5.15 23.93
C LYS A 106 6.51 -6.47 24.44
N ALA A 107 6.88 -6.84 25.66
CA ALA A 107 6.31 -8.02 26.30
C ALA A 107 4.76 -7.90 26.37
N ARG A 108 4.05 -8.97 26.03
CA ARG A 108 2.59 -9.10 26.03
C ARG A 108 1.85 -8.32 24.94
N ASP A 109 2.54 -7.71 23.96
CA ASP A 109 1.90 -7.11 22.81
C ASP A 109 1.23 -8.19 21.93
N PRO A 110 0.12 -7.86 21.25
CA PRO A 110 -0.47 -8.73 20.25
C PRO A 110 0.37 -8.78 18.97
N ILE A 111 0.08 -9.76 18.12
CA ILE A 111 0.51 -9.80 16.72
C ILE A 111 -0.76 -9.67 15.88
N THR A 112 -1.27 -8.44 15.75
CA THR A 112 -2.58 -8.19 15.16
C THR A 112 -2.60 -8.48 13.66
N ALA A 113 -1.47 -8.35 12.95
CA ALA A 113 -1.36 -8.76 11.56
C ALA A 113 -1.69 -10.25 11.36
N LYS A 114 -1.25 -11.14 12.29
CA LYS A 114 -1.61 -12.56 12.26
C LYS A 114 -3.09 -12.78 12.56
N LEU A 115 -3.65 -12.06 13.53
CA LEU A 115 -5.07 -12.14 13.85
C LEU A 115 -5.93 -11.79 12.62
N VAL A 116 -5.63 -10.67 11.94
CA VAL A 116 -6.35 -10.25 10.74
C VAL A 116 -6.20 -11.27 9.60
N ALA A 117 -5.00 -11.82 9.39
CA ALA A 117 -4.77 -12.88 8.42
C ALA A 117 -5.66 -14.10 8.68
N ASN A 118 -5.76 -14.53 9.95
CA ASN A 118 -6.62 -15.63 10.34
C ASN A 118 -8.11 -15.32 10.10
N MET A 119 -8.56 -14.11 10.41
CA MET A 119 -9.96 -13.70 10.19
C MET A 119 -10.34 -13.76 8.71
N ILE A 120 -9.49 -13.25 7.82
CA ILE A 120 -9.71 -13.28 6.37
C ILE A 120 -9.77 -14.72 5.85
N THR A 121 -8.84 -15.57 6.28
CA THR A 121 -8.82 -17.00 5.93
C THR A 121 -10.08 -17.71 6.44
N THR A 122 -10.48 -17.46 7.69
CA THR A 122 -11.66 -18.08 8.31
C THR A 122 -12.96 -17.64 7.64
N ALA A 123 -13.06 -16.36 7.23
CA ALA A 123 -14.20 -15.84 6.50
C ALA A 123 -14.41 -16.59 5.17
N GLY A 124 -13.34 -17.10 4.56
CA GLY A 124 -13.43 -17.97 3.39
C GLY A 124 -12.70 -17.48 2.16
N ALA A 125 -11.76 -16.57 2.30
CA ALA A 125 -10.85 -16.22 1.21
C ALA A 125 -9.96 -17.43 0.85
N ASP A 126 -9.78 -17.69 -0.44
CA ASP A 126 -8.89 -18.72 -0.98
C ASP A 126 -7.51 -18.18 -1.33
N ARG A 127 -7.38 -16.87 -1.49
CA ARG A 127 -6.15 -16.14 -1.85
C ARG A 127 -6.22 -14.70 -1.39
N VAL A 128 -5.07 -14.11 -1.14
CA VAL A 128 -4.91 -12.65 -0.92
C VAL A 128 -4.02 -12.07 -2.01
N LEU A 129 -4.44 -10.96 -2.59
CA LEU A 129 -3.65 -10.10 -3.46
C LEU A 129 -3.51 -8.74 -2.77
N THR A 130 -2.27 -8.31 -2.50
CA THR A 130 -1.98 -7.06 -1.78
C THR A 130 -0.77 -6.36 -2.37
N MET A 131 -0.42 -5.18 -1.85
CA MET A 131 0.74 -4.42 -2.29
C MET A 131 1.57 -3.94 -1.10
N ASP A 132 2.89 -4.04 -1.21
CA ASP A 132 3.90 -3.51 -0.28
C ASP A 132 3.54 -3.70 1.21
N LEU A 133 3.34 -4.94 1.62
CA LEU A 133 3.16 -5.25 3.05
C LEU A 133 4.28 -4.62 3.87
N HIS A 134 3.93 -4.01 5.00
CA HIS A 134 4.89 -3.35 5.89
C HIS A 134 6.08 -4.24 6.22
N ALA A 135 5.84 -5.53 6.41
CA ALA A 135 6.86 -6.54 6.62
C ALA A 135 6.58 -7.75 5.71
N ASN A 136 7.55 -8.16 4.90
CA ASN A 136 7.37 -9.24 3.92
C ASN A 136 6.98 -10.58 4.55
N GLN A 137 7.40 -10.83 5.80
CA GLN A 137 7.05 -12.04 6.54
C GLN A 137 5.55 -12.18 6.85
N ILE A 138 4.75 -11.11 6.73
CA ILE A 138 3.28 -11.18 6.91
C ILE A 138 2.66 -12.15 5.89
N GLN A 139 3.26 -12.34 4.72
CA GLN A 139 2.84 -13.36 3.76
C GLN A 139 2.77 -14.75 4.41
N GLY A 140 3.70 -15.08 5.31
CA GLY A 140 3.73 -16.33 6.06
C GLY A 140 2.73 -16.40 7.23
N PHE A 141 1.95 -15.35 7.48
CA PHE A 141 0.88 -15.37 8.49
C PHE A 141 -0.42 -15.97 7.95
N PHE A 142 -0.55 -16.06 6.65
CA PHE A 142 -1.68 -16.67 5.98
C PHE A 142 -1.41 -18.16 5.72
N ASP A 143 -2.44 -18.97 5.88
CA ASP A 143 -2.44 -20.40 5.50
C ASP A 143 -2.97 -20.60 4.07
N ILE A 144 -3.26 -19.51 3.36
CA ILE A 144 -3.67 -19.42 1.95
C ILE A 144 -2.61 -18.66 1.14
N PRO A 145 -2.55 -18.82 -0.20
CA PRO A 145 -1.61 -18.09 -1.04
C PRO A 145 -1.75 -16.58 -0.90
N VAL A 146 -0.61 -15.88 -0.87
CA VAL A 146 -0.52 -14.42 -0.84
C VAL A 146 0.36 -13.92 -1.96
N ASP A 147 -0.18 -13.07 -2.79
CA ASP A 147 0.55 -12.32 -3.81
C ASP A 147 0.74 -10.88 -3.33
N ASN A 148 1.96 -10.57 -2.89
CA ASN A 148 2.33 -9.23 -2.41
C ASN A 148 3.03 -8.45 -3.52
N LEU A 149 2.29 -7.64 -4.29
CA LEU A 149 2.83 -6.82 -5.36
C LEU A 149 3.81 -5.78 -4.80
N ALA A 150 4.79 -5.40 -5.62
CA ALA A 150 5.70 -4.32 -5.29
C ALA A 150 5.31 -3.04 -6.02
N GLY A 151 5.11 -1.93 -5.31
CA GLY A 151 4.83 -0.62 -5.90
C GLY A 151 6.06 0.04 -6.52
N ASN A 152 7.25 -0.46 -6.19
CA ASN A 152 8.53 0.06 -6.65
C ASN A 152 8.59 0.32 -8.18
N PRO A 153 8.15 -0.57 -9.09
CA PRO A 153 8.17 -0.30 -10.53
C PRO A 153 7.40 0.96 -10.93
N ILE A 154 6.29 1.27 -10.27
CA ILE A 154 5.48 2.47 -10.56
C ILE A 154 6.28 3.74 -10.23
N PHE A 155 6.98 3.75 -9.09
CA PHE A 155 7.85 4.87 -8.73
C PHE A 155 9.07 4.99 -9.64
N VAL A 156 9.69 3.86 -10.03
CA VAL A 156 10.82 3.86 -10.97
C VAL A 156 10.41 4.52 -12.28
N ASP A 157 9.30 4.09 -12.87
CA ASP A 157 8.78 4.67 -14.12
C ASP A 157 8.44 6.16 -13.97
N TYR A 158 7.85 6.53 -12.85
CA TYR A 158 7.50 7.92 -12.57
C TYR A 158 8.72 8.82 -12.49
N TYR A 159 9.72 8.45 -11.67
CA TYR A 159 10.90 9.27 -11.47
C TYR A 159 11.85 9.25 -12.67
N ALA A 160 11.99 8.12 -13.37
CA ALA A 160 12.73 8.07 -14.63
C ALA A 160 12.16 9.02 -15.68
N LYS A 161 10.82 9.09 -15.82
CA LYS A 161 10.17 10.05 -16.73
C LYS A 161 10.30 11.49 -16.26
N LYS A 162 10.25 11.74 -14.94
CA LYS A 162 10.29 13.07 -14.37
C LYS A 162 11.67 13.70 -14.44
N PHE A 163 12.72 12.94 -14.18
CA PHE A 163 14.07 13.45 -14.04
C PHE A 163 15.00 13.08 -15.19
N GLY A 164 14.72 12.01 -15.94
CA GLY A 164 15.56 11.57 -17.06
C GLY A 164 17.01 11.36 -16.63
N ASP A 165 17.95 11.93 -17.41
CA ASP A 165 19.39 11.80 -17.18
C ASP A 165 19.86 12.38 -15.84
N ARG A 166 19.08 13.28 -15.22
CA ARG A 166 19.40 13.82 -13.89
C ARG A 166 19.31 12.81 -12.76
N CYS A 167 18.74 11.62 -13.01
CA CYS A 167 18.68 10.56 -12.00
C CYS A 167 20.07 10.18 -11.48
N GLU A 168 21.12 10.24 -12.29
CA GLU A 168 22.49 9.90 -11.88
C GLU A 168 23.07 10.85 -10.83
N ASP A 169 22.61 12.10 -10.82
CA ASP A 169 23.02 13.14 -9.86
C ASP A 169 22.16 13.16 -8.59
N MET A 170 21.14 12.31 -8.53
CA MET A 170 20.23 12.24 -7.40
C MET A 170 20.64 11.15 -6.41
N VAL A 171 20.03 11.17 -5.23
CA VAL A 171 20.27 10.19 -4.18
C VAL A 171 18.94 9.69 -3.60
N VAL A 172 18.78 8.37 -3.53
CA VAL A 172 17.68 7.76 -2.77
C VAL A 172 18.03 7.75 -1.30
N VAL A 173 17.09 8.12 -0.46
CA VAL A 173 17.31 8.20 0.98
C VAL A 173 16.29 7.32 1.71
N SER A 174 16.80 6.42 2.54
CA SER A 174 15.97 5.69 3.49
C SER A 174 15.70 6.57 4.72
N PRO A 175 14.43 6.81 5.12
CA PRO A 175 14.11 7.66 6.27
C PRO A 175 14.47 7.01 7.61
N ASP A 176 14.76 5.71 7.62
CA ASP A 176 15.21 4.94 8.77
C ASP A 176 15.95 3.65 8.36
N VAL A 177 16.47 2.92 9.35
CA VAL A 177 17.20 1.67 9.10
C VAL A 177 16.29 0.53 8.61
N GLY A 178 14.99 0.55 8.95
CA GLY A 178 14.03 -0.49 8.57
C GLY A 178 13.72 -0.50 7.07
N SER A 179 13.70 0.67 6.45
CA SER A 179 13.34 0.85 5.03
C SER A 179 14.53 0.71 4.06
N VAL A 180 15.76 0.47 4.57
CA VAL A 180 17.01 0.45 3.76
C VAL A 180 16.96 -0.57 2.62
N ALA A 181 16.43 -1.76 2.84
CA ALA A 181 16.39 -2.80 1.81
C ALA A 181 15.50 -2.38 0.62
N ARG A 182 14.35 -1.75 0.90
CA ARG A 182 13.44 -1.23 -0.12
C ARG A 182 14.05 -0.05 -0.87
N ALA A 183 14.60 0.92 -0.13
CA ALA A 183 15.26 2.09 -0.71
C ALA A 183 16.44 1.68 -1.61
N ARG A 184 17.20 0.64 -1.23
CA ARG A 184 18.28 0.10 -2.05
C ARG A 184 17.79 -0.50 -3.36
N ALA A 185 16.71 -1.29 -3.32
CA ALA A 185 16.13 -1.87 -4.53
C ALA A 185 15.63 -0.79 -5.50
N PHE A 186 15.05 0.29 -4.97
CA PHE A 186 14.63 1.45 -5.75
C PHE A 186 15.83 2.21 -6.35
N ALA A 187 16.86 2.49 -5.55
CA ALA A 187 18.09 3.17 -5.99
C ALA A 187 18.78 2.40 -7.12
N GLN A 188 18.88 1.07 -7.00
CA GLN A 188 19.50 0.22 -8.03
C GLN A 188 18.79 0.29 -9.38
N LYS A 189 17.46 0.37 -9.39
CA LYS A 189 16.67 0.46 -10.62
C LYS A 189 16.86 1.80 -11.36
N LEU A 190 17.13 2.85 -10.61
CA LEU A 190 17.35 4.21 -11.15
C LEU A 190 18.85 4.58 -11.26
N HIS A 191 19.75 3.62 -10.98
CA HIS A 191 21.20 3.85 -10.94
C HIS A 191 21.64 4.98 -10.00
N MET A 192 20.85 5.24 -8.94
CA MET A 192 21.11 6.26 -7.94
C MET A 192 21.95 5.70 -6.77
N ASN A 193 22.68 6.61 -6.09
CA ASN A 193 23.30 6.30 -4.82
C ASN A 193 22.25 6.20 -3.70
N LEU A 194 22.63 5.55 -2.58
CA LEU A 194 21.79 5.38 -1.40
C LEU A 194 22.39 6.13 -0.22
N ALA A 195 21.54 6.86 0.49
CA ALA A 195 21.85 7.43 1.80
C ALA A 195 20.79 6.99 2.84
N ILE A 196 21.08 7.19 4.11
CA ILE A 196 20.21 6.76 5.23
C ILE A 196 20.13 7.90 6.24
N VAL A 197 18.94 8.19 6.75
CA VAL A 197 18.76 9.04 7.92
C VAL A 197 18.76 8.15 9.16
N ASP A 198 19.81 8.25 9.97
CA ASP A 198 19.96 7.51 11.24
C ASP A 198 19.42 8.35 12.39
N LYS A 199 18.40 7.83 13.08
CA LYS A 199 17.78 8.46 14.25
C LYS A 199 18.41 7.89 15.51
N ARG A 200 19.20 8.67 16.23
CA ARG A 200 19.76 8.27 17.53
C ARG A 200 19.05 8.98 18.67
N ARG A 201 18.36 8.21 19.50
CA ARG A 201 17.86 8.67 20.80
C ARG A 201 19.01 8.54 21.80
N GLN A 202 19.68 9.64 22.15
CA GLN A 202 20.76 9.62 23.13
C GLN A 202 20.26 9.42 24.57
N LYS A 203 19.07 9.90 24.93
CA LYS A 203 18.38 9.67 26.23
C LYS A 203 16.87 9.96 26.09
N ALA A 204 16.06 9.40 27.00
CA ALA A 204 14.66 9.80 27.15
C ALA A 204 14.59 11.32 27.45
N ASN A 205 13.76 12.07 26.72
CA ASN A 205 13.57 13.53 26.82
C ASN A 205 14.64 14.44 26.19
N GLN A 206 15.52 13.96 25.31
CA GLN A 206 16.38 14.82 24.48
C GLN A 206 15.90 14.87 23.04
N CYS A 207 16.17 16.01 22.35
CA CYS A 207 15.89 16.16 20.92
C CYS A 207 16.53 15.01 20.12
N GLU A 208 15.78 14.43 19.19
CA GLU A 208 16.29 13.40 18.28
C GLU A 208 17.40 14.03 17.43
N VAL A 209 18.62 13.54 17.58
CA VAL A 209 19.73 13.89 16.69
C VAL A 209 19.62 13.01 15.45
N MET A 210 19.45 13.64 14.29
CA MET A 210 19.44 12.97 13.00
C MET A 210 20.80 13.09 12.35
N ASN A 211 21.40 11.95 12.00
CA ASN A 211 22.62 11.89 11.20
C ASN A 211 22.27 11.43 9.79
N VAL A 212 22.91 11.99 8.79
CA VAL A 212 22.79 11.55 7.40
C VAL A 212 24.04 10.72 7.08
N ILE A 213 23.85 9.47 6.70
CA ILE A 213 24.90 8.54 6.30
C ILE A 213 24.83 8.40 4.79
N GLY A 214 25.91 8.77 4.10
CA GLY A 214 25.99 8.81 2.65
C GLY A 214 26.20 10.21 2.11
N ASP A 215 26.54 10.33 0.83
CA ASP A 215 26.82 11.61 0.18
C ASP A 215 25.56 12.20 -0.43
N VAL A 216 25.01 13.22 0.21
CA VAL A 216 23.79 13.94 -0.21
C VAL A 216 24.06 15.43 -0.51
N LYS A 217 25.28 15.91 -0.21
CA LYS A 217 25.61 17.33 -0.33
C LYS A 217 25.54 17.81 -1.77
N GLY A 218 24.73 18.85 -1.99
CA GLY A 218 24.53 19.44 -3.31
C GLY A 218 23.70 18.61 -4.28
N LYS A 219 23.06 17.51 -3.79
CA LYS A 219 22.23 16.61 -4.62
C LYS A 219 20.74 16.79 -4.33
N ASP A 220 19.92 16.34 -5.27
CA ASP A 220 18.49 16.20 -5.08
C ASP A 220 18.20 14.84 -4.42
N GLY A 221 17.47 14.83 -3.29
CA GLY A 221 17.16 13.63 -2.52
C GLY A 221 15.76 13.10 -2.80
N ILE A 222 15.58 11.77 -2.85
CA ILE A 222 14.27 11.10 -2.86
C ILE A 222 14.16 10.23 -1.62
N LEU A 223 13.34 10.64 -0.65
CA LEU A 223 12.96 9.81 0.49
C LEU A 223 12.00 8.70 0.04
N PHE A 224 12.32 7.45 0.34
CA PHE A 224 11.54 6.28 -0.05
C PHE A 224 11.10 5.47 1.16
N ASP A 225 9.78 5.33 1.34
CA ASP A 225 9.19 4.57 2.46
C ASP A 225 8.05 3.66 1.97
N ASP A 226 7.50 2.80 2.85
CA ASP A 226 6.32 1.99 2.55
C ASP A 226 5.02 2.74 2.85
N LEU A 227 5.00 3.53 3.91
CA LEU A 227 3.80 4.27 4.29
C LEU A 227 4.10 5.63 4.95
N VAL A 228 3.19 6.56 4.77
CA VAL A 228 3.16 7.85 5.46
C VAL A 228 1.90 7.91 6.33
N ASP A 229 2.09 7.82 7.65
CA ASP A 229 0.98 7.96 8.61
C ASP A 229 0.83 9.43 9.04
N THR A 230 1.48 9.87 10.10
CA THR A 230 1.41 11.26 10.57
C THR A 230 2.43 12.20 9.91
N ALA A 231 3.20 11.71 8.97
CA ALA A 231 4.29 12.39 8.24
C ALA A 231 5.43 12.96 9.11
N GLY A 232 5.42 12.74 10.43
CA GLY A 232 6.44 13.31 11.30
C GLY A 232 7.86 12.84 10.97
N SER A 233 8.05 11.53 10.83
CA SER A 233 9.35 10.94 10.50
C SER A 233 9.86 11.39 9.13
N LEU A 234 8.98 11.38 8.13
CA LEU A 234 9.31 11.78 6.76
C LEU A 234 9.72 13.24 6.66
N CYS A 235 8.93 14.15 7.27
CA CYS A 235 9.21 15.59 7.27
C CYS A 235 10.48 15.94 8.05
N ASN A 236 10.75 15.25 9.17
CA ASN A 236 11.97 15.44 9.93
C ASN A 236 13.19 14.93 9.15
N ALA A 237 13.08 13.79 8.46
CA ALA A 237 14.13 13.30 7.57
C ALA A 237 14.42 14.28 6.44
N ALA A 238 13.38 14.88 5.85
CA ALA A 238 13.55 15.90 4.81
C ALA A 238 14.28 17.16 5.32
N LYS A 239 13.95 17.63 6.53
CA LYS A 239 14.68 18.73 7.18
C LYS A 239 16.14 18.38 7.43
N ALA A 240 16.42 17.20 7.95
CA ALA A 240 17.78 16.74 8.19
C ALA A 240 18.61 16.66 6.90
N LEU A 241 18.03 16.22 5.79
CA LEU A 241 18.72 16.21 4.50
C LEU A 241 19.13 17.58 4.04
N ILE A 242 18.29 18.61 4.21
CA ILE A 242 18.61 20.00 3.83
C ILE A 242 19.60 20.60 4.83
N GLU A 243 19.26 20.57 6.13
CA GLU A 243 19.96 21.35 7.16
C GLU A 243 21.29 20.72 7.60
N VAL A 244 21.35 19.39 7.66
CA VAL A 244 22.53 18.62 8.11
C VAL A 244 23.29 18.03 6.91
N GLY A 245 22.55 17.44 5.96
CA GLY A 245 23.13 16.78 4.79
C GLY A 245 23.59 17.73 3.69
N GLY A 246 23.00 18.93 3.61
CA GLY A 246 23.27 19.91 2.56
C GLY A 246 22.71 19.55 1.18
N ALA A 247 21.62 18.75 1.15
CA ALA A 247 20.90 18.45 -0.07
C ALA A 247 20.27 19.74 -0.67
N GLN A 248 20.11 19.80 -2.00
CA GLN A 248 19.51 20.95 -2.67
C GLN A 248 17.99 20.93 -2.59
N THR A 249 17.39 19.81 -2.93
CA THR A 249 15.94 19.60 -2.88
C THR A 249 15.62 18.23 -2.30
N VAL A 250 14.40 18.05 -1.81
CA VAL A 250 13.91 16.75 -1.31
C VAL A 250 12.55 16.46 -1.91
N HIS A 251 12.47 15.33 -2.58
CA HIS A 251 11.24 14.64 -2.96
C HIS A 251 10.99 13.48 -2.03
N ALA A 252 9.76 12.97 -1.99
CA ALA A 252 9.43 11.79 -1.21
C ALA A 252 8.45 10.90 -1.96
N CYS A 253 8.47 9.62 -1.68
CA CYS A 253 7.45 8.70 -2.14
C CYS A 253 7.20 7.58 -1.12
N ALA A 254 5.96 7.09 -1.12
CA ALA A 254 5.55 5.96 -0.31
C ALA A 254 4.35 5.24 -0.94
N SER A 255 4.29 3.92 -0.74
CA SER A 255 3.20 3.12 -1.30
C SER A 255 1.84 3.46 -0.67
N HIS A 256 1.80 3.77 0.61
CA HIS A 256 0.55 3.97 1.33
C HIS A 256 0.46 5.32 2.01
N GLY A 257 -0.41 6.20 1.51
CA GLY A 257 -0.71 7.49 2.11
C GLY A 257 -1.82 7.39 3.14
N VAL A 258 -1.53 6.93 4.36
CA VAL A 258 -2.52 6.87 5.46
C VAL A 258 -2.92 8.28 5.88
N LEU A 259 -1.98 9.22 5.93
CA LEU A 259 -2.15 10.65 6.13
C LEU A 259 -3.01 11.03 7.33
N SER A 260 -2.77 10.36 8.47
CA SER A 260 -3.52 10.59 9.71
C SER A 260 -3.17 11.90 10.40
N GLY A 261 -4.17 12.48 11.07
CA GLY A 261 -4.00 13.65 11.94
C GLY A 261 -3.36 14.84 11.21
N PRO A 262 -2.23 15.38 11.69
CA PRO A 262 -1.60 16.59 11.10
C PRO A 262 -0.72 16.31 9.88
N ALA A 263 -0.84 15.14 9.22
CA ALA A 263 0.08 14.73 8.15
C ALA A 263 0.11 15.72 7.00
N ILE A 264 -1.05 16.15 6.51
CA ILE A 264 -1.18 17.08 5.37
C ILE A 264 -0.53 18.42 5.70
N GLU A 265 -0.83 18.98 6.89
CA GLU A 265 -0.24 20.23 7.36
C GLU A 265 1.29 20.12 7.45
N ARG A 266 1.80 19.01 7.99
CA ARG A 266 3.24 18.76 8.11
C ARG A 266 3.92 18.68 6.73
N VAL A 267 3.32 17.99 5.77
CA VAL A 267 3.84 17.90 4.41
C VAL A 267 3.87 19.29 3.76
N ASN A 268 2.78 20.06 3.88
CA ASN A 268 2.67 21.41 3.32
C ASN A 268 3.75 22.35 3.88
N ASN A 269 4.05 22.24 5.17
CA ASN A 269 5.04 23.08 5.87
C ASN A 269 6.46 22.50 5.85
N SER A 270 6.69 21.35 5.20
CA SER A 270 8.00 20.71 5.10
C SER A 270 8.80 21.19 3.90
N PRO A 271 10.12 20.94 3.84
CA PRO A 271 10.93 21.22 2.66
C PRO A 271 10.69 20.24 1.50
N ILE A 272 9.82 19.24 1.67
CA ILE A 272 9.45 18.29 0.60
C ILE A 272 8.81 19.07 -0.55
N GLN A 273 9.37 18.92 -1.76
CA GLN A 273 8.84 19.56 -2.97
C GLN A 273 7.61 18.83 -3.49
N GLU A 274 7.64 17.49 -3.43
CA GLU A 274 6.56 16.63 -3.86
C GLU A 274 6.60 15.32 -3.06
N LEU A 275 5.42 14.86 -2.64
CA LEU A 275 5.20 13.53 -2.06
C LEU A 275 4.36 12.70 -3.05
N ALA A 276 5.00 11.74 -3.72
CA ALA A 276 4.32 10.80 -4.60
C ALA A 276 3.80 9.60 -3.78
N LEU A 277 2.52 9.34 -3.85
CA LEU A 277 1.84 8.22 -3.18
C LEU A 277 1.18 7.31 -4.22
N LEU A 278 1.05 6.04 -3.92
CA LEU A 278 0.19 5.15 -4.70
C LEU A 278 -1.27 5.30 -4.20
N ASP A 279 -2.23 5.15 -5.12
CA ASP A 279 -3.65 5.25 -4.79
C ASP A 279 -4.25 3.96 -4.20
N THR A 280 -3.43 3.22 -3.45
CA THR A 280 -3.84 2.04 -2.64
C THR A 280 -4.86 2.38 -1.56
N ILE A 281 -4.87 3.63 -1.12
CA ILE A 281 -5.83 4.28 -0.24
C ILE A 281 -6.46 5.43 -1.03
N PRO A 282 -7.74 5.76 -0.85
CA PRO A 282 -8.36 6.87 -1.57
C PRO A 282 -7.57 8.16 -1.50
N ALA A 283 -7.44 8.82 -2.63
CA ALA A 283 -6.77 10.11 -2.69
C ALA A 283 -7.51 11.16 -1.86
N ILE A 284 -6.76 12.03 -1.18
CA ILE A 284 -7.32 13.20 -0.51
C ILE A 284 -7.83 14.23 -1.54
N ASP A 285 -8.64 15.18 -1.07
CA ASP A 285 -9.02 16.33 -1.88
C ASP A 285 -7.75 17.09 -2.34
N PRO A 286 -7.54 17.27 -3.67
CA PRO A 286 -6.38 18.00 -4.19
C PRO A 286 -6.24 19.43 -3.67
N ALA A 287 -7.33 20.05 -3.21
CA ALA A 287 -7.31 21.38 -2.61
C ALA A 287 -6.54 21.43 -1.27
N LEU A 288 -6.37 20.30 -0.59
CA LEU A 288 -5.69 20.23 0.71
C LEU A 288 -4.17 20.31 0.61
N SER A 289 -3.59 19.88 -0.52
CA SER A 289 -2.14 19.94 -0.75
C SER A 289 -1.78 19.91 -2.23
N SER A 290 -1.03 20.88 -2.68
CA SER A 290 -0.42 20.88 -4.02
C SER A 290 0.84 20.03 -4.11
N LYS A 291 1.37 19.57 -2.97
CA LYS A 291 2.60 18.76 -2.90
C LYS A 291 2.35 17.28 -3.02
N ILE A 292 1.12 16.80 -2.75
CA ILE A 292 0.77 15.37 -2.76
C ILE A 292 0.28 14.99 -4.15
N LYS A 293 0.91 13.99 -4.73
CA LYS A 293 0.57 13.42 -6.04
C LYS A 293 0.29 11.93 -5.92
N TYR A 294 -0.81 11.47 -6.52
CA TYR A 294 -1.15 10.05 -6.56
C TYR A 294 -0.77 9.41 -7.88
N LEU A 295 -0.20 8.21 -7.81
CA LEU A 295 0.16 7.36 -8.94
C LEU A 295 -0.78 6.15 -8.98
N PRO A 296 -1.33 5.79 -10.15
CA PRO A 296 -2.35 4.76 -10.24
C PRO A 296 -1.77 3.35 -10.08
N VAL A 297 -2.40 2.53 -9.21
CA VAL A 297 -2.08 1.10 -9.06
C VAL A 297 -3.02 0.20 -9.86
N ALA A 298 -4.13 0.71 -10.37
CA ALA A 298 -5.11 -0.07 -11.11
C ALA A 298 -4.52 -0.90 -12.26
N PRO A 299 -3.57 -0.41 -13.09
CA PRO A 299 -2.98 -1.22 -14.15
C PRO A 299 -2.26 -2.47 -13.62
N MET A 300 -1.53 -2.35 -12.50
CA MET A 300 -0.80 -3.46 -11.91
C MET A 300 -1.74 -4.49 -11.26
N PHE A 301 -2.78 -4.03 -10.56
CA PHE A 301 -3.80 -4.91 -10.00
C PHE A 301 -4.62 -5.60 -11.10
N CYS A 302 -4.97 -4.90 -12.17
CA CYS A 302 -5.64 -5.46 -13.34
C CYS A 302 -4.83 -6.63 -13.92
N GLU A 303 -3.56 -6.42 -14.25
CA GLU A 303 -2.70 -7.47 -14.79
C GLU A 303 -2.52 -8.64 -13.80
N ALA A 304 -2.39 -8.36 -12.49
CA ALA A 304 -2.31 -9.41 -11.48
C ALA A 304 -3.59 -10.25 -11.41
N ILE A 305 -4.76 -9.62 -11.42
CA ILE A 305 -6.06 -10.29 -11.40
C ILE A 305 -6.23 -11.16 -12.65
N GLU A 306 -5.94 -10.63 -13.84
CA GLU A 306 -6.02 -11.41 -15.08
C GLU A 306 -5.08 -12.62 -15.06
N ARG A 307 -3.85 -12.46 -14.57
CA ARG A 307 -2.89 -13.56 -14.45
C ARG A 307 -3.33 -14.62 -13.44
N ILE A 308 -3.89 -14.21 -12.31
CA ILE A 308 -4.45 -15.14 -11.32
C ILE A 308 -5.62 -15.92 -11.93
N TYR A 309 -6.51 -15.24 -12.64
CA TYR A 309 -7.65 -15.87 -13.32
C TYR A 309 -7.20 -16.87 -14.41
N GLN A 310 -6.18 -16.49 -15.21
CA GLN A 310 -5.61 -17.32 -16.27
C GLN A 310 -4.65 -18.41 -15.76
N GLU A 311 -4.39 -18.47 -14.44
CA GLU A 311 -3.44 -19.41 -13.82
C GLU A 311 -2.01 -19.30 -14.37
N VAL A 312 -1.60 -18.08 -14.77
CA VAL A 312 -0.25 -17.80 -15.24
C VAL A 312 0.57 -17.04 -14.19
N SER A 313 1.89 -17.18 -14.28
CA SER A 313 2.79 -16.58 -13.29
C SER A 313 2.67 -15.06 -13.23
N ILE A 314 2.57 -14.51 -12.01
CA ILE A 314 2.64 -13.08 -11.71
C ILE A 314 4.08 -12.54 -11.55
N SER A 315 5.10 -13.42 -11.62
CA SER A 315 6.51 -13.06 -11.35
C SER A 315 7.04 -11.93 -12.23
N LYS A 316 6.42 -11.67 -13.38
CA LYS A 316 6.77 -10.54 -14.27
C LYS A 316 6.48 -9.18 -13.64
N LEU A 317 5.52 -9.10 -12.70
CA LEU A 317 5.12 -7.86 -12.05
C LEU A 317 6.12 -7.39 -10.97
N PHE A 318 7.08 -8.24 -10.61
CA PHE A 318 8.10 -7.93 -9.59
C PHE A 318 9.45 -7.48 -10.17
N ARG A 319 9.56 -7.35 -11.50
CA ARG A 319 10.83 -7.07 -12.20
C ARG A 319 11.03 -5.60 -12.51
#